data_078ec6813a624f2efeec35a8c7139c7c
#
_entry.id   078ec6813a624f2efeec35a8c7139c7c
#
_cell.length_a   1.000
_cell.length_b   1.000
_cell.length_c   1.000
_cell.angle_alpha   90.00
_cell.angle_beta   90.00
_cell.angle_gamma   90.00
#
_symmetry.space_group_name_H-M   'P 1'
#
loop_
_entity.id
_entity.type
_entity.pdbx_description
1 polymer ?
#
loop_
_entity_poly.entity_id
_entity_poly.type
_entity_poly.pdbx_seq_one_letter_code
_entity_poly.pdbx_strand_id
1 'polypeptide(L)'
;NTLKQYLNFELIDNIQKKEDQISNHLLGYYRSTNKENIFFKIVDVEDNKNQDNAVLISSWLNESGFKVSCVRKGYPKEIKKYGLWIYLYEYIDHDFFDGSNESIYLIGKGLGKMHKMMIDYPLVNNIFNAGNKKNKLLLQQFKSIKDFKFIPSFSKDAVSLIIKTSDEEFSSLTKNSQMIHGDMNFGNIIFKKGSCQPIFIDFEDSTSSWLSPLYDIAFIIQRFLLNYQIDNSLELAKLFYKGYLSQNGISSFCSNGSLYTMLKMISIRSLLILSTLPDNEQKLYTSEVRKFINLYFK
;
A
#
# COMPACT_ATOMS: atom_id res chain seq x y z
N ASN A 1 30.06 -4.69 0.77
CA ASN A 1 30.96 -5.56 1.56
C ASN A 1 30.47 -5.80 3.01
N THR A 2 29.84 -4.84 3.66
CA THR A 2 29.42 -4.95 5.08
C THR A 2 28.26 -5.93 5.27
N LEU A 3 27.29 -5.94 4.37
CA LEU A 3 26.14 -6.88 4.41
C LEU A 3 26.58 -8.34 4.24
N LYS A 4 27.59 -8.62 3.42
CA LYS A 4 28.15 -9.97 3.27
C LYS A 4 28.64 -10.56 4.60
N GLN A 5 29.26 -9.75 5.45
CA GLN A 5 29.78 -10.17 6.76
C GLN A 5 28.70 -10.57 7.75
N TYR A 6 27.52 -9.90 7.69
CA TYR A 6 26.41 -10.15 8.61
C TYR A 6 25.44 -11.24 8.15
N LEU A 7 25.35 -11.46 6.84
CA LEU A 7 24.33 -12.36 6.29
C LEU A 7 24.89 -13.71 5.84
N ASN A 8 26.23 -13.88 5.78
CA ASN A 8 26.89 -15.09 5.22
C ASN A 8 26.42 -15.45 3.80
N PHE A 9 26.07 -14.45 2.98
CA PHE A 9 25.49 -14.68 1.66
C PHE A 9 26.43 -14.23 0.55
N GLU A 10 26.48 -14.97 -0.56
CA GLU A 10 27.04 -14.50 -1.82
C GLU A 10 26.07 -13.52 -2.49
N LEU A 11 26.55 -12.31 -2.79
CA LEU A 11 25.80 -11.33 -3.60
C LEU A 11 25.62 -11.89 -5.02
N ILE A 12 24.40 -11.99 -5.46
CA ILE A 12 24.08 -12.10 -6.89
C ILE A 12 23.98 -10.69 -7.46
N ASP A 13 24.45 -10.49 -8.67
CA ASP A 13 24.77 -9.24 -9.34
C ASP A 13 23.64 -8.21 -9.57
N ASN A 14 22.49 -8.34 -8.96
CA ASN A 14 21.39 -7.38 -9.14
C ASN A 14 20.80 -6.94 -7.79
N ILE A 15 21.56 -6.11 -7.07
CA ILE A 15 20.93 -5.21 -6.10
C ILE A 15 20.22 -4.15 -6.93
N GLN A 16 18.94 -4.30 -7.17
CA GLN A 16 18.11 -3.16 -7.51
C GLN A 16 18.03 -2.29 -6.25
N LYS A 17 18.97 -1.34 -6.13
CA LYS A 17 18.80 -0.19 -5.26
C LYS A 17 17.62 0.59 -5.84
N LYS A 18 16.41 0.29 -5.40
CA LYS A 18 15.40 1.30 -5.29
C LYS A 18 15.77 2.10 -4.05
N GLU A 19 16.61 3.09 -4.22
CA GLU A 19 16.63 4.22 -3.29
C GLU A 19 15.26 4.86 -3.45
N ASP A 20 14.33 4.43 -2.62
CA ASP A 20 13.09 5.15 -2.47
C ASP A 20 13.48 6.46 -1.77
N GLN A 21 13.37 7.58 -2.48
CA GLN A 21 13.77 8.89 -1.96
C GLN A 21 12.94 9.34 -0.75
N ILE A 22 11.89 8.61 -0.40
CA ILE A 22 10.96 8.91 0.70
C ILE A 22 11.27 8.07 1.95
N SER A 23 11.89 6.90 1.80
CA SER A 23 12.20 6.01 2.92
C SER A 23 13.67 5.61 2.87
N ASN A 24 14.34 5.61 4.02
CA ASN A 24 15.71 5.08 4.19
C ASN A 24 15.75 3.55 4.10
N HIS A 25 14.85 2.95 3.32
CA HIS A 25 14.73 1.51 3.17
C HIS A 25 15.62 1.01 2.04
N LEU A 26 16.47 0.02 2.34
CA LEU A 26 17.21 -0.72 1.34
C LEU A 26 16.50 -2.05 1.09
N LEU A 27 15.98 -2.21 -0.11
CA LEU A 27 15.40 -3.46 -0.57
C LEU A 27 16.42 -4.24 -1.40
N GLY A 28 16.43 -5.54 -1.26
CA GLY A 28 17.32 -6.37 -2.07
C GLY A 28 16.94 -7.83 -2.07
N TYR A 29 17.55 -8.52 -3.01
CA TYR A 29 17.36 -9.92 -3.27
C TYR A 29 18.71 -10.62 -3.26
N TYR A 30 18.79 -11.78 -2.58
CA TYR A 30 20.00 -12.59 -2.51
C TYR A 30 19.73 -14.05 -2.83
N ARG A 31 20.77 -14.70 -3.34
CA ARG A 31 20.90 -16.14 -3.31
C ARG A 31 21.81 -16.54 -2.14
N SER A 32 21.32 -17.38 -1.25
CA SER A 32 22.13 -17.89 -0.14
C SER A 32 23.19 -18.88 -0.64
N THR A 33 24.19 -19.16 0.21
CA THR A 33 25.19 -20.22 -0.05
C THR A 33 24.57 -21.58 -0.29
N ASN A 34 23.35 -21.82 0.24
CA ASN A 34 22.57 -23.03 0.03
C ASN A 34 21.72 -22.97 -1.27
N LYS A 35 21.95 -22.01 -2.14
CA LYS A 35 21.20 -21.75 -3.38
C LYS A 35 19.71 -21.39 -3.16
N GLU A 36 19.31 -21.06 -1.94
CA GLU A 36 17.98 -20.53 -1.67
C GLU A 36 17.91 -19.06 -2.02
N ASN A 37 16.83 -18.67 -2.69
CA ASN A 37 16.53 -17.27 -2.93
C ASN A 37 15.89 -16.66 -1.68
N ILE A 38 16.29 -15.46 -1.33
CA ILE A 38 15.70 -14.71 -0.22
C ILE A 38 15.47 -13.26 -0.63
N PHE A 39 14.42 -12.68 -0.10
CA PHE A 39 14.16 -11.25 -0.17
C PHE A 39 14.49 -10.62 1.17
N PHE A 40 15.08 -9.42 1.18
CA PHE A 40 15.37 -8.70 2.41
C PHE A 40 14.94 -7.24 2.33
N LYS A 41 14.62 -6.69 3.48
CA LYS A 41 14.37 -5.27 3.71
C LYS A 41 15.24 -4.81 4.87
N ILE A 42 15.91 -3.67 4.68
CA ILE A 42 16.70 -3.02 5.72
C ILE A 42 16.04 -1.68 6.01
N VAL A 43 15.79 -1.43 7.28
CA VAL A 43 15.18 -0.19 7.76
C VAL A 43 16.05 0.41 8.86
N ASP A 44 15.98 1.72 9.04
CA ASP A 44 16.59 2.38 10.17
C ASP A 44 15.77 2.22 11.46
N VAL A 45 16.33 2.70 12.57
CA VAL A 45 15.70 2.61 13.90
C VAL A 45 14.39 3.38 13.96
N GLU A 46 14.23 4.46 13.19
CA GLU A 46 13.01 5.28 13.22
C GLU A 46 11.82 4.55 12.60
N ASP A 47 12.06 3.83 11.50
CA ASP A 47 11.05 3.08 10.75
C ASP A 47 10.81 1.66 11.29
N ASN A 48 11.72 1.15 12.14
CA ASN A 48 11.66 -0.22 12.66
C ASN A 48 10.30 -0.57 13.30
N LYS A 49 9.74 0.31 14.11
CA LYS A 49 8.46 0.06 14.79
C LYS A 49 7.30 -0.14 13.80
N ASN A 50 7.29 0.61 12.71
CA ASN A 50 6.28 0.47 11.67
C ASN A 50 6.43 -0.88 10.96
N GLN A 51 7.67 -1.24 10.62
CA GLN A 51 7.99 -2.52 9.99
C GLN A 51 7.66 -3.71 10.89
N ASP A 52 7.95 -3.64 12.19
CA ASP A 52 7.58 -4.69 13.16
C ASP A 52 6.06 -4.90 13.22
N ASN A 53 5.27 -3.81 13.24
CA ASN A 53 3.82 -3.91 13.20
C ASN A 53 3.33 -4.54 11.88
N ALA A 54 3.93 -4.21 10.75
CA ALA A 54 3.61 -4.84 9.46
C ALA A 54 3.90 -6.35 9.46
N VAL A 55 5.01 -6.75 10.09
CA VAL A 55 5.37 -8.17 10.27
C VAL A 55 4.34 -8.89 11.16
N LEU A 56 3.86 -8.26 12.24
CA LEU A 56 2.82 -8.85 13.08
C LEU A 56 1.52 -9.06 12.31
N ILE A 57 1.12 -8.11 11.46
CA ILE A 57 -0.07 -8.23 10.61
C ILE A 57 0.08 -9.40 9.63
N SER A 58 1.20 -9.45 8.90
CA SER A 58 1.44 -10.51 7.91
C SER A 58 1.54 -11.90 8.56
N SER A 59 2.20 -12.01 9.71
CA SER A 59 2.31 -13.26 10.46
C SER A 59 0.94 -13.76 10.90
N TRP A 60 0.13 -12.89 11.50
CA TRP A 60 -1.23 -13.23 11.93
C TRP A 60 -2.13 -13.65 10.75
N LEU A 61 -2.09 -12.93 9.63
CA LEU A 61 -2.84 -13.31 8.43
C LEU A 61 -2.44 -14.72 7.95
N ASN A 62 -1.14 -15.01 7.92
CA ASN A 62 -0.64 -16.30 7.47
C ASN A 62 -1.04 -17.44 8.43
N GLU A 63 -0.92 -17.24 9.74
CA GLU A 63 -1.35 -18.18 10.79
C GLU A 63 -2.87 -18.42 10.73
N SER A 64 -3.64 -17.41 10.36
CA SER A 64 -5.09 -17.50 10.15
C SER A 64 -5.49 -18.11 8.79
N GLY A 65 -4.53 -18.63 8.00
CA GLY A 65 -4.77 -19.31 6.73
C GLY A 65 -4.97 -18.39 5.52
N PHE A 66 -4.47 -17.16 5.61
CA PHE A 66 -4.39 -16.25 4.47
C PHE A 66 -2.94 -16.11 4.01
N LYS A 67 -2.62 -16.62 2.83
CA LYS A 67 -1.24 -16.62 2.32
C LYS A 67 -0.72 -15.21 2.03
N VAL A 68 0.34 -14.85 2.73
CA VAL A 68 1.10 -13.60 2.55
C VAL A 68 2.60 -13.91 2.63
N SER A 69 3.44 -12.94 2.25
CA SER A 69 4.87 -13.05 2.50
C SER A 69 5.18 -12.77 3.97
N CYS A 70 5.90 -13.68 4.62
CA CYS A 70 6.25 -13.58 6.03
C CYS A 70 7.76 -13.47 6.22
N VAL A 71 8.15 -12.82 7.31
CA VAL A 71 9.54 -12.78 7.77
C VAL A 71 9.95 -14.15 8.28
N ARG A 72 11.17 -14.58 7.92
CA ARG A 72 11.74 -15.87 8.35
C ARG A 72 11.96 -15.92 9.85
N LYS A 73 11.82 -17.12 10.44
CA LYS A 73 12.13 -17.36 11.85
C LYS A 73 13.55 -16.90 12.20
N GLY A 74 13.66 -16.18 13.31
CA GLY A 74 14.94 -15.61 13.78
C GLY A 74 15.24 -14.21 13.23
N TYR A 75 14.33 -13.61 12.49
CA TYR A 75 14.37 -12.20 12.06
C TYR A 75 13.12 -11.48 12.59
N PRO A 76 13.15 -10.12 12.74
CA PRO A 76 14.27 -9.23 12.34
C PRO A 76 15.51 -9.36 13.20
N LYS A 77 16.66 -8.86 12.69
CA LYS A 77 17.93 -8.73 13.42
C LYS A 77 18.45 -7.30 13.36
N GLU A 78 18.89 -6.81 14.52
CA GLU A 78 19.53 -5.51 14.61
C GLU A 78 20.99 -5.58 14.19
N ILE A 79 21.43 -4.64 13.35
CA ILE A 79 22.84 -4.36 13.06
C ILE A 79 23.28 -3.16 13.91
N LYS A 80 23.57 -3.41 15.18
CA LYS A 80 23.86 -2.38 16.20
C LYS A 80 24.85 -1.31 15.75
N LYS A 81 25.92 -1.72 15.02
CA LYS A 81 26.97 -0.79 14.54
C LYS A 81 26.42 0.34 13.67
N TYR A 82 25.29 0.14 13.00
CA TYR A 82 24.73 1.09 12.03
C TYR A 82 23.33 1.58 12.42
N GLY A 83 22.75 1.10 13.52
CA GLY A 83 21.39 1.42 13.90
C GLY A 83 20.35 0.94 12.88
N LEU A 84 20.62 -0.19 12.22
CA LEU A 84 19.78 -0.73 11.15
C LEU A 84 19.15 -2.05 11.59
N TRP A 85 17.97 -2.34 11.02
CA TRP A 85 17.27 -3.60 11.21
C TRP A 85 17.13 -4.33 9.88
N ILE A 86 17.37 -5.64 9.87
CA ILE A 86 17.24 -6.50 8.70
C ILE A 86 16.05 -7.44 8.89
N TYR A 87 15.15 -7.41 7.94
CA TYR A 87 14.03 -8.33 7.79
C TYR A 87 14.31 -9.26 6.62
N LEU A 88 14.37 -10.55 6.86
CA LEU A 88 14.51 -11.57 5.82
C LEU A 88 13.18 -12.25 5.58
N TYR A 89 12.77 -12.29 4.32
CA TYR A 89 11.58 -12.96 3.86
C TYR A 89 11.93 -14.21 3.06
N GLU A 90 11.01 -15.17 3.01
CA GLU A 90 11.08 -16.19 2.00
C GLU A 90 10.89 -15.58 0.62
N TYR A 91 11.77 -15.90 -0.31
CA TYR A 91 11.57 -15.45 -1.67
C TYR A 91 10.45 -16.27 -2.30
N ILE A 92 9.48 -15.58 -2.88
CA ILE A 92 8.41 -16.18 -3.64
C ILE A 92 8.77 -16.03 -5.12
N ASP A 93 9.08 -17.12 -5.79
CA ASP A 93 9.22 -17.12 -7.26
C ASP A 93 7.84 -16.82 -7.85
N HIS A 94 7.74 -15.70 -8.56
CA HIS A 94 6.47 -15.10 -8.89
C HIS A 94 6.44 -14.54 -10.30
N ASP A 95 5.24 -14.51 -10.83
CA ASP A 95 4.85 -13.76 -12.01
C ASP A 95 4.10 -12.49 -11.60
N PHE A 96 4.13 -11.48 -12.44
CA PHE A 96 3.28 -10.30 -12.27
C PHE A 96 1.88 -10.54 -12.84
N PHE A 97 0.97 -9.60 -12.56
CA PHE A 97 -0.37 -9.63 -13.11
C PHE A 97 -0.36 -9.75 -14.64
N ASP A 98 -1.03 -10.77 -15.15
CA ASP A 98 -1.06 -11.15 -16.56
C ASP A 98 -2.19 -10.51 -17.37
N GLY A 99 -3.05 -9.71 -16.73
CA GLY A 99 -4.23 -9.10 -17.34
C GLY A 99 -5.41 -10.05 -17.54
N SER A 100 -5.32 -11.31 -17.09
CA SER A 100 -6.37 -12.29 -17.28
C SER A 100 -7.61 -12.03 -16.43
N ASN A 101 -8.77 -12.46 -16.93
CA ASN A 101 -10.04 -12.40 -16.20
C ASN A 101 -9.96 -13.21 -14.88
N GLU A 102 -9.25 -14.34 -14.91
CA GLU A 102 -9.09 -15.19 -13.73
C GLU A 102 -8.29 -14.48 -12.65
N SER A 103 -7.12 -13.90 -13.00
CA SER A 103 -6.26 -13.19 -12.08
C SER A 103 -6.99 -12.01 -11.45
N ILE A 104 -7.72 -11.21 -12.22
CA ILE A 104 -8.45 -10.05 -11.67
C ILE A 104 -9.59 -10.47 -10.74
N TYR A 105 -10.32 -11.53 -11.06
CA TYR A 105 -11.35 -12.09 -10.18
C TYR A 105 -10.75 -12.60 -8.87
N LEU A 106 -9.61 -13.29 -8.93
CA LEU A 106 -8.91 -13.83 -7.77
C LEU A 106 -8.29 -12.75 -6.88
N ILE A 107 -7.79 -11.64 -7.46
CA ILE A 107 -7.39 -10.46 -6.67
C ILE A 107 -8.59 -9.94 -5.87
N GLY A 108 -9.74 -9.76 -6.52
CA GLY A 108 -10.96 -9.32 -5.83
C GLY A 108 -11.35 -10.27 -4.69
N LYS A 109 -11.36 -11.56 -4.96
CA LYS A 109 -11.67 -12.60 -3.97
C LYS A 109 -10.68 -12.58 -2.81
N GLY A 110 -9.38 -12.46 -3.09
CA GLY A 110 -8.34 -12.36 -2.08
C GLY A 110 -8.51 -11.12 -1.19
N LEU A 111 -8.73 -9.95 -1.81
CA LEU A 111 -8.95 -8.70 -1.08
C LEU A 111 -10.20 -8.77 -0.19
N GLY A 112 -11.31 -9.33 -0.69
CA GLY A 112 -12.53 -9.50 0.11
C GLY A 112 -12.31 -10.40 1.33
N LYS A 113 -11.59 -11.53 1.16
CA LYS A 113 -11.21 -12.41 2.26
C LYS A 113 -10.31 -11.68 3.27
N MET A 114 -9.29 -10.97 2.79
CA MET A 114 -8.37 -10.22 3.64
C MET A 114 -9.09 -9.15 4.47
N HIS A 115 -9.92 -8.34 3.85
CA HIS A 115 -10.69 -7.30 4.55
C HIS A 115 -11.61 -7.89 5.64
N LYS A 116 -12.25 -9.03 5.36
CA LYS A 116 -13.06 -9.73 6.35
C LYS A 116 -12.23 -10.20 7.54
N MET A 117 -11.06 -10.76 7.29
CA MET A 117 -10.16 -11.22 8.36
C MET A 117 -9.61 -10.06 9.17
N MET A 118 -9.20 -8.95 8.54
CA MET A 118 -8.62 -7.79 9.22
C MET A 118 -9.53 -7.17 10.29
N ILE A 119 -10.84 -7.39 10.24
CA ILE A 119 -11.77 -6.95 11.28
C ILE A 119 -11.45 -7.62 12.63
N ASP A 120 -11.01 -8.88 12.59
CA ASP A 120 -10.73 -9.70 13.77
C ASP A 120 -9.25 -9.67 14.19
N TYR A 121 -8.45 -8.77 13.62
CA TYR A 121 -7.04 -8.64 13.99
C TYR A 121 -6.88 -8.30 15.48
N PRO A 122 -6.10 -9.07 16.27
CA PRO A 122 -6.04 -8.92 17.73
C PRO A 122 -5.60 -7.51 18.20
N LEU A 123 -4.78 -6.83 17.41
CA LEU A 123 -4.30 -5.48 17.72
C LEU A 123 -5.02 -4.39 16.90
N VAL A 124 -6.23 -4.65 16.42
CA VAL A 124 -7.01 -3.73 15.59
C VAL A 124 -7.22 -2.36 16.25
N ASN A 125 -7.31 -2.29 17.57
CA ASN A 125 -7.44 -1.02 18.29
C ASN A 125 -6.19 -0.14 18.15
N ASN A 126 -5.00 -0.71 18.02
CA ASN A 126 -3.77 0.06 17.77
C ASN A 126 -3.83 0.70 16.38
N ILE A 127 -4.30 -0.05 15.39
CA ILE A 127 -4.49 0.43 14.02
C ILE A 127 -5.57 1.52 13.98
N PHE A 128 -6.68 1.31 14.67
CA PHE A 128 -7.73 2.31 14.82
C PHE A 128 -7.19 3.65 15.37
N ASN A 129 -6.42 3.59 16.46
CA ASN A 129 -5.86 4.79 17.08
C ASN A 129 -4.85 5.49 16.18
N ALA A 130 -3.94 4.74 15.54
CA ALA A 130 -2.95 5.29 14.62
C ALA A 130 -3.63 5.89 13.37
N GLY A 131 -4.56 5.17 12.76
CA GLY A 131 -5.31 5.61 11.58
C GLY A 131 -6.16 6.84 11.85
N ASN A 132 -6.87 6.88 12.98
CA ASN A 132 -7.65 8.07 13.37
C ASN A 132 -6.75 9.29 13.60
N LYS A 133 -5.58 9.12 14.21
CA LYS A 133 -4.61 10.22 14.35
C LYS A 133 -4.18 10.74 12.99
N LYS A 134 -3.81 9.85 12.06
CA LYS A 134 -3.43 10.20 10.69
C LYS A 134 -4.57 10.91 9.95
N ASN A 135 -5.79 10.37 10.03
CA ASN A 135 -6.97 10.96 9.38
C ASN A 135 -7.31 12.34 9.93
N LYS A 136 -7.19 12.56 11.25
CA LYS A 136 -7.37 13.88 11.87
C LYS A 136 -6.34 14.91 11.36
N LEU A 137 -5.08 14.52 11.27
CA LEU A 137 -4.02 15.37 10.72
C LEU A 137 -4.29 15.74 9.26
N LEU A 138 -4.67 14.77 8.43
CA LEU A 138 -5.02 15.04 7.04
C LEU A 138 -6.26 15.91 6.89
N LEU A 139 -7.27 15.74 7.76
CA LEU A 139 -8.45 16.64 7.78
C LEU A 139 -8.07 18.07 8.18
N GLN A 140 -7.20 18.24 9.17
CA GLN A 140 -6.69 19.57 9.56
C GLN A 140 -5.92 20.22 8.41
N GLN A 141 -5.05 19.47 7.73
CA GLN A 141 -4.32 19.93 6.56
C GLN A 141 -5.26 20.32 5.41
N PHE A 142 -6.24 19.45 5.11
CA PHE A 142 -7.28 19.73 4.11
C PHE A 142 -8.01 21.06 4.37
N LYS A 143 -8.49 21.26 5.59
CA LYS A 143 -9.16 22.49 6.00
C LYS A 143 -8.23 23.71 5.95
N SER A 144 -6.99 23.55 6.38
CA SER A 144 -6.00 24.63 6.36
C SER A 144 -5.71 25.12 4.94
N ILE A 145 -5.65 24.21 3.96
CA ILE A 145 -5.49 24.57 2.55
C ILE A 145 -6.76 25.24 2.01
N LYS A 146 -7.94 24.71 2.30
CA LYS A 146 -9.23 25.31 1.88
C LYS A 146 -9.44 26.70 2.43
N ASP A 147 -9.03 26.95 3.67
CA ASP A 147 -9.13 28.26 4.33
C ASP A 147 -7.98 29.21 3.96
N PHE A 148 -7.09 28.83 3.04
CA PHE A 148 -5.89 29.57 2.65
C PHE A 148 -4.94 29.91 3.82
N LYS A 149 -5.02 29.15 4.94
CA LYS A 149 -4.11 29.28 6.08
C LYS A 149 -2.75 28.64 5.82
N PHE A 150 -2.71 27.71 4.88
CA PHE A 150 -1.50 27.05 4.41
C PHE A 150 -1.61 26.81 2.89
N ILE A 151 -0.55 27.13 2.15
CA ILE A 151 -0.45 26.87 0.72
C ILE A 151 0.80 26.01 0.48
N PRO A 152 0.65 24.74 0.08
CA PRO A 152 1.79 23.88 -0.25
C PRO A 152 2.66 24.50 -1.35
N SER A 153 3.96 24.27 -1.29
CA SER A 153 4.94 24.79 -2.27
C SER A 153 4.96 24.04 -3.60
N PHE A 154 4.10 23.04 -3.77
CA PHE A 154 3.95 22.29 -5.02
C PHE A 154 2.90 22.94 -5.98
N SER A 155 2.52 22.24 -7.04
CA SER A 155 1.67 22.72 -8.14
C SER A 155 0.39 23.44 -7.69
N LYS A 156 0.12 24.61 -8.29
CA LYS A 156 -1.15 25.36 -8.12
C LYS A 156 -2.37 24.52 -8.52
N ASP A 157 -2.22 23.64 -9.51
CA ASP A 157 -3.30 22.75 -9.95
C ASP A 157 -3.67 21.75 -8.86
N ALA A 158 -2.67 21.17 -8.15
CA ALA A 158 -2.92 20.30 -7.02
C ALA A 158 -3.66 21.02 -5.89
N VAL A 159 -3.24 22.25 -5.56
CA VAL A 159 -3.94 23.08 -4.57
C VAL A 159 -5.37 23.37 -5.00
N SER A 160 -5.58 23.71 -6.27
CA SER A 160 -6.92 23.93 -6.83
C SER A 160 -7.84 22.71 -6.72
N LEU A 161 -7.30 21.50 -6.94
CA LEU A 161 -8.05 20.25 -6.77
C LEU A 161 -8.48 20.04 -5.31
N ILE A 162 -7.57 20.26 -4.36
CA ILE A 162 -7.86 20.16 -2.93
C ILE A 162 -8.96 21.18 -2.53
N ILE A 163 -8.86 22.43 -2.96
CA ILE A 163 -9.85 23.48 -2.65
C ILE A 163 -11.23 23.14 -3.23
N LYS A 164 -11.30 22.58 -4.44
CA LYS A 164 -12.56 22.20 -5.11
C LYS A 164 -13.22 20.96 -4.50
N THR A 165 -12.47 20.14 -3.76
CA THR A 165 -13.01 18.95 -3.11
C THR A 165 -13.97 19.36 -1.99
N SER A 166 -15.19 18.81 -1.96
CA SER A 166 -16.14 19.07 -0.89
C SER A 166 -15.78 18.32 0.39
N ASP A 167 -16.29 18.77 1.53
CA ASP A 167 -16.10 18.09 2.81
C ASP A 167 -16.80 16.73 2.83
N GLU A 168 -17.92 16.59 2.11
CA GLU A 168 -18.61 15.32 1.94
C GLU A 168 -17.77 14.32 1.14
N GLU A 169 -17.20 14.73 0.00
CA GLU A 169 -16.30 13.89 -0.77
C GLU A 169 -15.11 13.44 0.09
N PHE A 170 -14.48 14.36 0.82
CA PHE A 170 -13.34 14.04 1.68
C PHE A 170 -13.73 13.06 2.81
N SER A 171 -14.91 13.23 3.42
CA SER A 171 -15.40 12.35 4.47
C SER A 171 -15.66 10.92 4.01
N SER A 172 -15.84 10.69 2.70
CA SER A 172 -16.01 9.35 2.13
C SER A 172 -14.83 8.43 2.40
N LEU A 173 -13.61 8.98 2.59
CA LEU A 173 -12.41 8.22 2.94
C LEU A 173 -12.58 7.39 4.22
N THR A 174 -13.36 7.88 5.18
CA THR A 174 -13.55 7.23 6.49
C THR A 174 -14.96 6.67 6.70
N LYS A 175 -15.82 6.70 5.69
CA LYS A 175 -17.16 6.14 5.79
C LYS A 175 -17.10 4.63 5.90
N ASN A 176 -17.72 4.06 6.95
CA ASN A 176 -17.68 2.63 7.25
C ASN A 176 -16.24 2.08 7.32
N SER A 177 -15.35 2.84 7.98
CA SER A 177 -13.93 2.53 8.03
C SER A 177 -13.60 1.28 8.84
N GLN A 178 -12.59 0.58 8.41
CA GLN A 178 -11.95 -0.55 9.08
C GLN A 178 -10.45 -0.53 8.82
N MET A 179 -9.72 -1.46 9.39
CA MET A 179 -8.35 -1.75 8.97
C MET A 179 -8.36 -2.24 7.52
N ILE A 180 -7.51 -1.66 6.69
CA ILE A 180 -7.32 -2.03 5.27
C ILE A 180 -5.83 -2.16 4.95
N HIS A 181 -5.48 -2.62 3.74
CA HIS A 181 -4.09 -2.68 3.30
C HIS A 181 -3.48 -1.26 3.15
N GLY A 182 -4.19 -0.37 2.47
CA GLY A 182 -3.83 1.04 2.36
C GLY A 182 -2.88 1.41 1.21
N ASP A 183 -2.16 0.44 0.65
CA ASP A 183 -1.27 0.62 -0.52
C ASP A 183 -1.37 -0.56 -1.50
N MET A 184 -2.52 -0.69 -2.15
CA MET A 184 -2.79 -1.76 -3.12
C MET A 184 -2.22 -1.44 -4.50
N ASN A 185 -0.93 -1.07 -4.57
CA ASN A 185 -0.27 -0.84 -5.84
C ASN A 185 0.11 -2.15 -6.55
N PHE A 186 0.48 -2.06 -7.82
CA PHE A 186 0.81 -3.21 -8.66
C PHE A 186 1.95 -4.07 -8.09
N GLY A 187 2.94 -3.44 -7.46
CA GLY A 187 4.09 -4.15 -6.86
C GLY A 187 3.75 -4.93 -5.60
N ASN A 188 2.59 -4.67 -4.96
CA ASN A 188 2.18 -5.29 -3.70
C ASN A 188 1.25 -6.49 -3.89
N ILE A 189 1.00 -6.90 -5.14
CA ILE A 189 0.28 -8.12 -5.49
C ILE A 189 1.12 -8.93 -6.45
N ILE A 190 1.56 -10.10 -6.01
CA ILE A 190 2.35 -11.03 -6.81
C ILE A 190 1.62 -12.36 -6.96
N PHE A 191 1.95 -13.12 -7.99
CA PHE A 191 1.37 -14.45 -8.23
C PHE A 191 2.48 -15.48 -8.11
N LYS A 192 2.29 -16.49 -7.28
CA LYS A 192 3.25 -17.60 -7.24
C LYS A 192 3.37 -18.20 -8.63
N LYS A 193 4.59 -18.36 -9.11
CA LYS A 193 4.87 -18.91 -10.44
C LYS A 193 4.10 -20.20 -10.72
N GLY A 194 3.42 -20.20 -11.86
CA GLY A 194 2.54 -21.33 -12.25
C GLY A 194 1.22 -21.39 -11.47
N SER A 195 0.80 -20.29 -10.81
CA SER A 195 -0.46 -20.20 -10.07
C SER A 195 -1.12 -18.84 -10.28
N CYS A 196 -2.43 -18.83 -10.50
CA CYS A 196 -3.22 -17.59 -10.55
C CYS A 196 -3.60 -17.03 -9.17
N GLN A 197 -3.11 -17.66 -8.07
CA GLN A 197 -3.45 -17.21 -6.71
C GLN A 197 -2.63 -15.97 -6.34
N PRO A 198 -3.27 -14.83 -6.03
CA PRO A 198 -2.57 -13.63 -5.61
C PRO A 198 -2.00 -13.80 -4.19
N ILE A 199 -0.83 -13.24 -3.98
CA ILE A 199 -0.18 -13.09 -2.68
C ILE A 199 -0.01 -11.60 -2.44
N PHE A 200 -0.57 -11.11 -1.34
CA PHE A 200 -0.45 -9.73 -0.93
C PHE A 200 0.81 -9.55 -0.09
N ILE A 201 1.54 -8.48 -0.33
CA ILE A 201 2.81 -8.17 0.34
C ILE A 201 2.81 -6.71 0.77
N ASP A 202 3.74 -6.35 1.67
CA ASP A 202 3.99 -4.97 2.13
C ASP A 202 2.83 -4.32 2.91
N PHE A 203 2.67 -4.76 4.16
CA PHE A 203 1.61 -4.31 5.07
C PHE A 203 1.96 -3.06 5.89
N GLU A 204 2.98 -2.28 5.51
CA GLU A 204 3.40 -1.11 6.29
C GLU A 204 2.31 -0.05 6.39
N ASP A 205 1.63 0.25 5.30
CA ASP A 205 0.53 1.20 5.34
C ASP A 205 -0.68 0.70 6.14
N SER A 206 -0.86 -0.62 6.26
CA SER A 206 -1.94 -1.21 7.08
C SER A 206 -1.84 -0.82 8.54
N THR A 207 -0.65 -0.54 9.05
CA THR A 207 -0.40 -0.17 10.45
C THR A 207 -1.07 1.14 10.89
N SER A 208 -1.49 1.96 9.91
CA SER A 208 -2.14 3.26 10.12
C SER A 208 -3.26 3.56 9.13
N SER A 209 -3.77 2.54 8.42
CA SER A 209 -4.86 2.68 7.45
C SER A 209 -6.19 2.25 8.04
N TRP A 210 -6.87 3.20 8.69
CA TRP A 210 -8.25 3.07 9.15
C TRP A 210 -9.16 3.86 8.20
N LEU A 211 -9.53 3.22 7.10
CA LEU A 211 -10.24 3.85 5.97
C LEU A 211 -11.42 2.99 5.52
N SER A 212 -12.23 3.55 4.63
CA SER A 212 -13.27 2.76 3.94
C SER A 212 -12.62 1.63 3.13
N PRO A 213 -13.14 0.39 3.18
CA PRO A 213 -12.68 -0.70 2.30
C PRO A 213 -12.73 -0.35 0.81
N LEU A 214 -13.62 0.59 0.44
CA LEU A 214 -13.72 1.11 -0.91
C LEU A 214 -12.42 1.78 -1.38
N TYR A 215 -11.57 2.24 -0.45
CA TYR A 215 -10.27 2.81 -0.78
C TYR A 215 -9.35 1.80 -1.48
N ASP A 216 -9.16 0.61 -0.92
CA ASP A 216 -8.34 -0.43 -1.55
C ASP A 216 -8.95 -0.93 -2.86
N ILE A 217 -10.28 -1.05 -2.92
CA ILE A 217 -11.01 -1.42 -4.14
C ILE A 217 -10.74 -0.40 -5.25
N ALA A 218 -10.94 0.88 -4.96
CA ALA A 218 -10.71 1.96 -5.92
C ALA A 218 -9.22 2.07 -6.29
N PHE A 219 -8.32 1.81 -5.34
CA PHE A 219 -6.88 1.82 -5.58
C PHE A 219 -6.48 0.76 -6.61
N ILE A 220 -6.96 -0.47 -6.46
CA ILE A 220 -6.72 -1.54 -7.44
C ILE A 220 -7.30 -1.15 -8.80
N ILE A 221 -8.56 -0.71 -8.86
CA ILE A 221 -9.18 -0.30 -10.12
C ILE A 221 -8.33 0.79 -10.80
N GLN A 222 -7.93 1.82 -10.07
CA GLN A 222 -7.11 2.90 -10.60
C GLN A 222 -5.75 2.43 -11.09
N ARG A 223 -5.05 1.59 -10.31
CA ARG A 223 -3.66 1.21 -10.58
C ARG A 223 -3.54 0.07 -11.58
N PHE A 224 -4.46 -0.88 -11.57
CA PHE A 224 -4.41 -2.05 -12.44
C PHE A 224 -5.19 -1.86 -13.75
N LEU A 225 -6.37 -1.25 -13.69
CA LEU A 225 -7.26 -1.23 -14.84
C LEU A 225 -7.15 0.07 -15.63
N LEU A 226 -7.18 1.22 -14.96
CA LEU A 226 -7.15 2.50 -15.66
C LEU A 226 -5.75 2.90 -16.15
N ASN A 227 -4.67 2.41 -15.51
CA ASN A 227 -3.31 2.73 -15.95
C ASN A 227 -2.86 1.98 -17.20
N TYR A 228 -3.36 0.75 -17.42
CA TYR A 228 -2.89 -0.10 -18.51
C TYR A 228 -3.63 0.09 -19.83
N GLN A 229 -4.54 1.09 -19.94
CA GLN A 229 -5.35 1.33 -21.15
C GLN A 229 -5.98 0.04 -21.70
N ILE A 230 -6.44 -0.84 -20.80
CA ILE A 230 -7.05 -2.09 -21.18
C ILE A 230 -8.43 -1.76 -21.76
N ASP A 231 -8.68 -2.13 -23.01
CA ASP A 231 -9.93 -1.82 -23.74
C ASP A 231 -11.20 -2.25 -23.01
N ASN A 232 -11.10 -3.19 -22.07
CA ASN A 232 -12.21 -3.73 -21.28
C ASN A 232 -12.16 -3.36 -19.79
N SER A 233 -11.58 -2.21 -19.42
CA SER A 233 -11.37 -1.82 -18.02
C SER A 233 -12.63 -1.87 -17.16
N LEU A 234 -13.81 -1.51 -17.71
CA LEU A 234 -15.07 -1.56 -16.99
C LEU A 234 -15.50 -3.01 -16.68
N GLU A 235 -15.37 -3.92 -17.64
CA GLU A 235 -15.74 -5.33 -17.45
C GLU A 235 -14.79 -6.00 -16.45
N LEU A 236 -13.51 -5.68 -16.50
CA LEU A 236 -12.55 -6.16 -15.52
C LEU A 236 -12.82 -5.60 -14.12
N ALA A 237 -13.23 -4.34 -13.99
CA ALA A 237 -13.63 -3.75 -12.71
C ALA A 237 -14.89 -4.46 -12.14
N LYS A 238 -15.87 -4.78 -12.97
CA LYS A 238 -17.04 -5.56 -12.55
C LYS A 238 -16.62 -6.97 -12.09
N LEU A 239 -15.72 -7.61 -12.82
CA LEU A 239 -15.24 -8.96 -12.51
C LEU A 239 -14.43 -8.98 -11.20
N PHE A 240 -13.55 -8.02 -11.01
CA PHE A 240 -12.84 -7.80 -9.74
C PHE A 240 -13.82 -7.64 -8.58
N TYR A 241 -14.81 -6.75 -8.75
CA TYR A 241 -15.80 -6.49 -7.73
C TYR A 241 -16.69 -7.71 -7.42
N LYS A 242 -17.04 -8.50 -8.45
CA LYS A 242 -17.71 -9.80 -8.26
C LYS A 242 -16.87 -10.75 -7.39
N GLY A 243 -15.56 -10.83 -7.64
CA GLY A 243 -14.63 -11.60 -6.80
C GLY A 243 -14.65 -11.11 -5.35
N TYR A 244 -14.55 -9.81 -5.12
CA TYR A 244 -14.60 -9.19 -3.80
C TYR A 244 -15.89 -9.54 -3.03
N LEU A 245 -17.05 -9.36 -3.64
CA LEU A 245 -18.34 -9.65 -3.03
C LEU A 245 -18.52 -11.13 -2.68
N SER A 246 -17.89 -12.04 -3.43
CA SER A 246 -18.00 -13.48 -3.17
C SER A 246 -17.46 -13.89 -1.78
N GLN A 247 -16.66 -13.06 -1.15
CA GLN A 247 -16.06 -13.31 0.17
C GLN A 247 -16.58 -12.39 1.27
N ASN A 248 -16.93 -11.18 0.96
CA ASN A 248 -17.20 -10.16 1.98
C ASN A 248 -18.69 -9.93 2.24
N GLY A 249 -19.59 -10.37 1.34
CA GLY A 249 -21.05 -10.30 1.54
C GLY A 249 -21.64 -8.88 1.69
N ILE A 250 -20.79 -7.84 1.67
CA ILE A 250 -21.21 -6.44 1.88
C ILE A 250 -21.59 -5.84 0.53
N SER A 251 -22.84 -6.03 0.13
CA SER A 251 -23.38 -5.53 -1.14
C SER A 251 -23.61 -4.01 -1.20
N SER A 252 -23.45 -3.30 -0.06
CA SER A 252 -23.92 -1.90 0.04
C SER A 252 -22.87 -0.83 -0.26
N PHE A 253 -21.62 -1.19 -0.60
CA PHE A 253 -20.55 -0.19 -0.71
C PHE A 253 -20.46 0.54 -2.05
N CYS A 254 -21.00 -0.02 -3.12
CA CYS A 254 -20.81 0.56 -4.45
C CYS A 254 -22.11 0.96 -5.13
N SER A 255 -22.58 2.16 -4.82
CA SER A 255 -23.19 2.93 -5.91
C SER A 255 -22.05 3.39 -6.84
N ASN A 256 -22.27 3.47 -8.15
CA ASN A 256 -21.27 3.98 -9.11
C ASN A 256 -20.71 5.34 -8.68
N GLY A 257 -21.52 6.19 -8.04
CA GLY A 257 -21.09 7.48 -7.51
C GLY A 257 -20.07 7.37 -6.38
N SER A 258 -20.22 6.41 -5.46
CA SER A 258 -19.27 6.21 -4.34
C SER A 258 -17.89 5.76 -4.82
N LEU A 259 -17.82 4.89 -5.82
CA LEU A 259 -16.56 4.44 -6.41
C LEU A 259 -15.86 5.59 -7.13
N TYR A 260 -16.58 6.35 -7.96
CA TYR A 260 -16.03 7.50 -8.67
C TYR A 260 -15.48 8.57 -7.71
N THR A 261 -16.20 8.87 -6.63
CA THR A 261 -15.72 9.77 -5.58
C THR A 261 -14.44 9.22 -4.94
N MET A 262 -14.40 7.92 -4.63
CA MET A 262 -13.22 7.33 -3.99
C MET A 262 -11.99 7.34 -4.90
N LEU A 263 -12.13 7.13 -6.22
CA LEU A 263 -11.04 7.24 -7.19
C LEU A 263 -10.38 8.63 -7.13
N LYS A 264 -11.19 9.69 -7.03
CA LYS A 264 -10.68 11.06 -6.84
C LYS A 264 -10.03 11.23 -5.46
N MET A 265 -10.63 10.68 -4.43
CA MET A 265 -10.15 10.85 -3.04
C MET A 265 -8.81 10.16 -2.80
N ILE A 266 -8.46 9.10 -3.52
CA ILE A 266 -7.11 8.52 -3.50
C ILE A 266 -6.08 9.57 -3.90
N SER A 267 -6.34 10.31 -4.98
CA SER A 267 -5.42 11.35 -5.46
C SER A 267 -5.34 12.52 -4.46
N ILE A 268 -6.47 12.99 -3.96
CA ILE A 268 -6.53 14.08 -2.97
C ILE A 268 -5.79 13.70 -1.69
N ARG A 269 -6.01 12.48 -1.15
CA ARG A 269 -5.29 12.00 0.02
C ARG A 269 -3.78 11.95 -0.20
N SER A 270 -3.33 11.48 -1.36
CA SER A 270 -1.91 11.42 -1.70
C SER A 270 -1.30 12.83 -1.80
N LEU A 271 -1.99 13.78 -2.42
CA LEU A 271 -1.55 15.18 -2.47
C LEU A 271 -1.48 15.81 -1.07
N LEU A 272 -2.43 15.50 -0.19
CA LEU A 272 -2.41 15.98 1.20
C LEU A 272 -1.23 15.39 1.98
N ILE A 273 -0.91 14.11 1.80
CA ILE A 273 0.27 13.50 2.41
C ILE A 273 1.54 14.22 1.94
N LEU A 274 1.70 14.45 0.63
CA LEU A 274 2.85 15.19 0.10
C LEU A 274 2.91 16.63 0.64
N SER A 275 1.76 17.26 0.92
CA SER A 275 1.72 18.61 1.48
C SER A 275 2.17 18.70 2.94
N THR A 276 2.31 17.57 3.65
CA THR A 276 2.85 17.54 5.01
C THR A 276 4.37 17.50 5.07
N LEU A 277 5.03 17.26 3.93
CA LEU A 277 6.49 17.27 3.83
C LEU A 277 7.04 18.69 3.95
N PRO A 278 8.28 18.88 4.41
CA PRO A 278 8.97 20.16 4.36
C PRO A 278 9.02 20.75 2.95
N ASP A 279 8.99 22.07 2.81
CA ASP A 279 8.92 22.76 1.50
C ASP A 279 10.05 22.38 0.53
N ASN A 280 11.25 22.16 1.03
CA ASN A 280 12.38 21.71 0.23
C ASN A 280 12.18 20.28 -0.31
N GLU A 281 11.53 19.42 0.45
CA GLU A 281 11.20 18.07 0.03
C GLU A 281 10.02 18.04 -0.94
N GLN A 282 8.96 18.84 -0.71
CA GLN A 282 7.82 18.92 -1.62
C GLN A 282 8.24 19.17 -3.07
N LYS A 283 9.29 19.96 -3.28
CA LYS A 283 9.84 20.25 -4.62
C LYS A 283 10.47 19.04 -5.30
N LEU A 284 10.97 18.07 -4.53
CA LEU A 284 11.56 16.84 -5.06
C LEU A 284 10.49 15.90 -5.64
N TYR A 285 9.24 16.00 -5.17
CA TYR A 285 8.13 15.14 -5.56
C TYR A 285 7.26 15.68 -6.70
N THR A 286 7.78 16.58 -7.52
CA THR A 286 7.02 17.18 -8.64
C THR A 286 6.43 16.12 -9.60
N SER A 287 7.14 15.03 -9.85
CA SER A 287 6.67 13.91 -10.69
C SER A 287 5.49 13.18 -10.04
N GLU A 288 5.54 12.93 -8.73
CA GLU A 288 4.45 12.29 -7.99
C GLU A 288 3.23 13.20 -7.91
N VAL A 289 3.41 14.49 -7.63
CA VAL A 289 2.32 15.48 -7.67
C VAL A 289 1.62 15.47 -9.03
N ARG A 290 2.39 15.50 -10.14
CA ARG A 290 1.84 15.44 -11.50
C ARG A 290 1.08 14.14 -11.75
N LYS A 291 1.62 13.01 -11.29
CA LYS A 291 0.98 11.70 -11.37
C LYS A 291 -0.39 11.71 -10.66
N PHE A 292 -0.49 12.25 -9.44
CA PHE A 292 -1.75 12.29 -8.70
C PHE A 292 -2.76 13.27 -9.31
N ILE A 293 -2.31 14.39 -9.88
CA ILE A 293 -3.18 15.27 -10.67
C ILE A 293 -3.78 14.52 -11.86
N ASN A 294 -2.94 13.82 -12.62
CA ASN A 294 -3.40 13.05 -13.78
C ASN A 294 -4.39 11.92 -13.39
N LEU A 295 -4.14 11.25 -12.25
CA LEU A 295 -5.01 10.19 -11.75
C LEU A 295 -6.36 10.70 -11.23
N TYR A 296 -6.45 11.96 -10.83
CA TYR A 296 -7.71 12.57 -10.42
C TYR A 296 -8.71 12.71 -11.58
N PHE A 297 -8.22 12.87 -12.80
CA PHE A 297 -9.05 13.08 -14.01
C PHE A 297 -9.30 11.79 -14.82
N LYS A 298 -8.70 10.67 -14.45
CA LYS A 298 -8.97 9.37 -15.05
C LYS A 298 -10.19 8.71 -14.44
#